data_bc08b56ae40d0d31940212de2d61489d
#
_entry.id   bc08b56ae40d0d31940212de2d61489d
#
_cell.length_a   1.000
_cell.length_b   1.000
_cell.length_c   1.000
_cell.angle_alpha   90.00
_cell.angle_beta   90.00
_cell.angle_gamma   90.00
#
_symmetry.space_group_name_H-M   'P 1'
#
loop_
_entity.id
_entity.type
_entity.pdbx_description
1 polymer ?
#
loop_
_entity_poly.entity_id
_entity_poly.type
_entity_poly.pdbx_seq_one_letter_code
_entity_poly.pdbx_strand_id
1 'polypeptide(L)'
;MLGFWGASKPYYKWGDGIATQGDQFTIVNDLDLELAAEADCFYQTNMIKPKFLREDQSNYRGRKYLFMANQTKPVLVSESSPFRQYGQYLRFGWHSYGWTDANCNNDDVSNDRWNKFEKNTGITIKDWHSPGDYILLMGQKEGDSALMSLFNSGKNFDDWILETIIEIRKHTDRKIKYRPHPRTAYKGVKLLKNLLTTHNLKNVELTDNLTVGGNQGGAGLDADLKNAYCVVTYNSLSILESVINGIPVFAMEGGSMAYPIAHKDLSQIENLKYDIDLQDWKNKIAYTMWNSKEVHSGECWAHLKSVYF
;
A
#
# COMPACT_ATOMS: atom_id res chain seq x y z
N MET A 1 -6.21 21.90 -16.37
CA MET A 1 -4.72 21.91 -16.33
C MET A 1 -4.25 21.06 -15.14
N LEU A 2 -3.36 20.12 -15.34
CA LEU A 2 -2.74 19.35 -14.27
C LEU A 2 -1.44 20.03 -13.82
N GLY A 3 -1.40 20.55 -12.62
CA GLY A 3 -0.19 21.08 -12.01
C GLY A 3 0.68 19.95 -11.45
N PHE A 4 1.90 19.76 -11.96
CA PHE A 4 2.84 18.79 -11.42
C PHE A 4 3.76 19.40 -10.38
N TRP A 5 3.76 18.84 -9.19
CA TRP A 5 4.66 19.22 -8.12
C TRP A 5 5.58 18.07 -7.73
N GLY A 6 6.74 17.99 -8.34
CA GLY A 6 7.68 16.93 -8.05
C GLY A 6 9.13 17.31 -8.31
N ALA A 7 9.97 17.18 -7.31
CA ALA A 7 11.42 17.34 -7.44
C ALA A 7 12.13 16.09 -7.99
N SER A 8 11.43 15.00 -8.22
CA SER A 8 11.98 13.78 -8.80
C SER A 8 11.60 13.67 -10.26
N LYS A 9 12.54 13.25 -11.08
CA LYS A 9 12.33 13.00 -12.51
C LYS A 9 10.96 12.38 -12.73
N PRO A 10 10.11 12.95 -13.59
CA PRO A 10 8.87 12.28 -13.96
C PRO A 10 9.27 10.95 -14.58
N TYR A 11 8.94 9.84 -13.96
CA TYR A 11 9.15 8.51 -14.52
C TYR A 11 8.35 8.33 -15.82
N TYR A 12 7.41 9.24 -16.08
CA TYR A 12 6.50 9.19 -17.18
C TYR A 12 6.38 10.56 -17.83
N LYS A 13 6.28 10.56 -19.13
CA LYS A 13 5.98 11.74 -19.93
C LYS A 13 4.47 12.02 -19.88
N TRP A 14 3.99 12.47 -18.76
CA TRP A 14 2.58 12.81 -18.57
C TRP A 14 2.07 13.80 -19.61
N GLY A 15 2.89 14.81 -19.94
CA GLY A 15 2.49 15.89 -20.84
C GLY A 15 1.94 15.40 -22.17
N ASP A 16 2.59 14.40 -22.77
CA ASP A 16 2.14 13.84 -24.04
C ASP A 16 0.78 13.15 -23.90
N GLY A 17 0.62 12.29 -22.89
CA GLY A 17 -0.64 11.57 -22.64
C GLY A 17 -1.80 12.49 -22.25
N ILE A 18 -1.55 13.52 -21.46
CA ILE A 18 -2.57 14.51 -21.06
C ILE A 18 -3.01 15.34 -22.27
N ALA A 19 -2.06 15.74 -23.13
CA ALA A 19 -2.36 16.50 -24.35
C ALA A 19 -3.25 15.73 -25.33
N THR A 20 -3.12 14.38 -25.40
CA THR A 20 -4.00 13.56 -26.26
C THR A 20 -5.48 13.63 -25.85
N GLN A 21 -5.75 14.01 -24.61
CA GLN A 21 -7.09 14.18 -24.06
C GLN A 21 -7.57 15.65 -24.07
N GLY A 22 -6.84 16.54 -24.75
CA GLY A 22 -7.17 17.96 -24.85
C GLY A 22 -6.87 18.79 -23.58
N ASP A 23 -6.14 18.21 -22.63
CA ASP A 23 -5.77 18.88 -21.38
C ASP A 23 -4.33 19.39 -21.41
N GLN A 24 -3.99 20.26 -20.46
CA GLN A 24 -2.64 20.81 -20.32
C GLN A 24 -1.95 20.25 -19.07
N PHE A 25 -0.66 20.06 -19.19
CA PHE A 25 0.21 19.65 -18.08
C PHE A 25 1.30 20.69 -17.88
N THR A 26 1.42 21.18 -16.65
CA THR A 26 2.44 22.18 -16.28
C THR A 26 3.24 21.69 -15.09
N ILE A 27 4.57 21.79 -15.18
CA ILE A 27 5.47 21.53 -14.06
C ILE A 27 5.55 22.81 -13.22
N VAL A 28 5.06 22.74 -11.99
CA VAL A 28 5.21 23.84 -11.03
C VAL A 28 6.55 23.64 -10.31
N ASN A 29 7.54 24.42 -10.71
CA ASN A 29 8.79 24.54 -9.96
C ASN A 29 8.59 25.68 -8.97
N ASP A 30 9.11 25.59 -7.79
CA ASP A 30 8.90 26.56 -6.72
C ASP A 30 7.43 26.97 -6.51
N LEU A 31 6.98 27.24 -5.38
CA LEU A 31 5.58 27.54 -5.04
C LEU A 31 5.04 28.76 -5.81
N ASP A 32 4.97 28.64 -7.13
CA ASP A 32 4.27 29.60 -7.97
C ASP A 32 2.77 29.47 -7.71
N LEU A 33 2.29 30.30 -6.80
CA LEU A 33 0.90 30.29 -6.36
C LEU A 33 -0.07 30.81 -7.44
N GLU A 34 0.40 31.68 -8.34
CA GLU A 34 -0.41 32.17 -9.45
C GLU A 34 -0.67 31.03 -10.44
N LEU A 35 0.39 30.35 -10.87
CA LEU A 35 0.28 29.18 -11.73
C LEU A 35 -0.49 28.03 -11.05
N ALA A 36 -0.31 27.84 -9.74
CA ALA A 36 -1.06 26.87 -8.98
C ALA A 36 -2.57 27.21 -8.90
N ALA A 37 -2.93 28.47 -8.90
CA ALA A 37 -4.32 28.90 -8.90
C ALA A 37 -5.05 28.55 -10.21
N GLU A 38 -4.33 28.48 -11.33
CA GLU A 38 -4.88 28.10 -12.65
C GLU A 38 -5.08 26.58 -12.81
N ALA A 39 -4.42 25.75 -12.00
CA ALA A 39 -4.55 24.30 -12.09
C ALA A 39 -5.91 23.83 -11.58
N ASP A 40 -6.55 22.89 -12.29
CA ASP A 40 -7.79 22.25 -11.86
C ASP A 40 -7.51 21.13 -10.85
N CYS A 41 -6.36 20.48 -10.96
CA CYS A 41 -5.90 19.45 -10.05
C CYS A 41 -4.37 19.39 -9.99
N PHE A 42 -3.85 18.67 -9.01
CA PHE A 42 -2.42 18.49 -8.81
C PHE A 42 -2.01 17.03 -8.94
N TYR A 43 -0.75 16.80 -9.29
CA TYR A 43 -0.14 15.47 -9.27
C TYR A 43 1.07 15.45 -8.35
N GLN A 44 1.20 14.41 -7.56
CA GLN A 44 2.41 14.13 -6.78
C GLN A 44 2.78 12.65 -6.77
N THR A 45 4.07 12.38 -6.64
CA THR A 45 4.58 11.05 -6.35
C THR A 45 4.65 10.84 -4.84
N ASN A 46 4.16 9.72 -4.36
CA ASN A 46 4.07 9.34 -2.96
C ASN A 46 3.14 10.24 -2.12
N MET A 47 2.59 9.65 -1.08
CA MET A 47 1.84 10.38 -0.05
C MET A 47 2.78 11.20 0.84
N ILE A 48 2.25 12.25 1.41
CA ILE A 48 2.93 13.03 2.44
C ILE A 48 3.12 12.15 3.67
N LYS A 49 4.35 12.08 4.18
CA LYS A 49 4.67 11.34 5.39
C LYS A 49 4.44 12.19 6.62
N PRO A 50 3.98 11.60 7.75
CA PRO A 50 3.70 12.35 8.98
C PRO A 50 4.84 13.26 9.43
N LYS A 51 6.07 12.79 9.29
CA LYS A 51 7.27 13.57 9.67
C LYS A 51 7.43 14.86 8.87
N PHE A 52 6.97 14.91 7.62
CA PHE A 52 7.12 16.08 6.76
C PHE A 52 6.13 17.19 7.11
N LEU A 53 5.01 16.88 7.74
CA LEU A 53 4.08 17.87 8.27
C LEU A 53 4.68 18.67 9.44
N ARG A 54 5.76 18.16 10.05
CA ARG A 54 6.50 18.80 11.13
C ARG A 54 7.82 19.42 10.65
N GLU A 55 8.15 19.34 9.35
CA GLU A 55 9.37 19.94 8.81
C GLU A 55 9.31 21.48 8.88
N ASP A 56 10.49 22.07 8.95
CA ASP A 56 10.67 23.51 8.90
C ASP A 56 10.08 24.08 7.60
N GLN A 57 9.10 24.97 7.74
CA GLN A 57 8.42 25.64 6.63
C GLN A 57 9.28 26.71 5.95
N SER A 58 10.47 27.03 6.49
CA SER A 58 11.42 27.95 5.85
C SER A 58 12.01 27.38 4.57
N ASN A 59 12.09 26.05 4.44
CA ASN A 59 12.62 25.40 3.25
C ASN A 59 11.52 25.04 2.24
N TYR A 60 11.93 24.92 0.97
CA TYR A 60 11.02 24.58 -0.15
C TYR A 60 10.22 23.29 0.09
N ARG A 61 10.85 22.26 0.66
CA ARG A 61 10.23 20.96 0.87
C ARG A 61 9.10 21.02 1.89
N GLY A 62 9.31 21.69 3.01
CA GLY A 62 8.29 21.89 4.03
C GLY A 62 7.10 22.70 3.50
N ARG A 63 7.37 23.80 2.77
CA ARG A 63 6.32 24.61 2.14
C ARG A 63 5.50 23.80 1.13
N LYS A 64 6.16 22.99 0.30
CA LYS A 64 5.48 22.10 -0.65
C LYS A 64 4.53 21.12 0.06
N TYR A 65 4.98 20.47 1.10
CA TYR A 65 4.14 19.51 1.83
C TYR A 65 2.96 20.19 2.51
N LEU A 66 3.17 21.36 3.12
CA LEU A 66 2.08 22.13 3.71
C LEU A 66 1.06 22.55 2.65
N PHE A 67 1.52 23.06 1.51
CA PHE A 67 0.65 23.41 0.41
C PHE A 67 -0.19 22.21 -0.06
N MET A 68 0.44 21.06 -0.31
CA MET A 68 -0.27 19.87 -0.79
C MET A 68 -1.23 19.29 0.27
N ALA A 69 -0.89 19.38 1.55
CA ALA A 69 -1.75 18.92 2.64
C ALA A 69 -3.01 19.78 2.81
N ASN A 70 -2.95 21.04 2.41
CA ASN A 70 -4.05 22.00 2.54
C ASN A 70 -4.82 22.23 1.24
N GLN A 71 -4.58 21.40 0.20
CA GLN A 71 -5.31 21.54 -1.05
C GLN A 71 -6.78 21.17 -0.92
N THR A 72 -7.63 22.04 -1.47
CA THR A 72 -9.05 21.75 -1.70
C THR A 72 -9.32 21.20 -3.11
N LYS A 73 -8.36 21.39 -4.03
CA LYS A 73 -8.41 20.86 -5.40
C LYS A 73 -8.00 19.37 -5.40
N PRO A 74 -8.47 18.59 -6.36
CA PRO A 74 -8.09 17.18 -6.48
C PRO A 74 -6.57 16.98 -6.58
N VAL A 75 -6.06 16.00 -5.86
CA VAL A 75 -4.65 15.61 -5.91
C VAL A 75 -4.54 14.18 -6.37
N LEU A 76 -3.99 13.99 -7.56
CA LEU A 76 -3.64 12.67 -8.06
C LEU A 76 -2.30 12.22 -7.43
N VAL A 77 -2.29 11.06 -6.83
CA VAL A 77 -1.09 10.48 -6.19
C VAL A 77 -0.66 9.23 -6.93
N SER A 78 0.63 9.07 -7.14
CA SER A 78 1.18 7.79 -7.61
C SER A 78 2.15 7.17 -6.61
N GLU A 79 2.21 5.85 -6.63
CA GLU A 79 3.13 5.06 -5.80
C GLU A 79 3.57 3.80 -6.58
N SER A 80 4.52 3.06 -6.05
CA SER A 80 4.99 1.79 -6.59
C SER A 80 3.84 0.83 -6.88
N SER A 81 4.03 -0.07 -7.84
CA SER A 81 3.09 -1.16 -8.13
C SER A 81 2.61 -1.85 -6.85
N PRO A 82 1.32 -2.16 -6.75
CA PRO A 82 0.81 -3.03 -5.70
C PRO A 82 1.52 -4.39 -5.71
N PHE A 83 1.74 -4.95 -6.88
CA PHE A 83 2.49 -6.19 -7.08
C PHE A 83 3.96 -5.86 -7.37
N ARG A 84 4.81 -5.99 -6.37
CA ARG A 84 6.21 -5.52 -6.40
C ARG A 84 7.07 -6.13 -7.51
N GLN A 85 6.81 -7.38 -7.90
CA GLN A 85 7.52 -8.05 -8.99
C GLN A 85 7.25 -7.41 -10.36
N TYR A 86 6.22 -6.59 -10.48
CA TYR A 86 5.83 -5.92 -11.71
C TYR A 86 6.06 -4.40 -11.63
N GLY A 87 7.28 -4.00 -11.31
CA GLY A 87 7.69 -2.62 -11.09
C GLY A 87 7.56 -1.68 -12.32
N GLN A 88 7.25 -2.23 -13.51
CA GLN A 88 6.90 -1.44 -14.70
C GLN A 88 5.54 -0.77 -14.61
N TYR A 89 4.69 -1.16 -13.66
CA TYR A 89 3.44 -0.50 -13.32
C TYR A 89 3.61 0.44 -12.13
N LEU A 90 2.85 1.51 -12.10
CA LEU A 90 2.59 2.32 -10.92
C LEU A 90 1.11 2.23 -10.58
N ARG A 91 0.77 2.41 -9.33
CA ARG A 91 -0.62 2.65 -8.93
C ARG A 91 -0.89 4.13 -8.82
N PHE A 92 -2.09 4.50 -9.16
CA PHE A 92 -2.60 5.87 -9.10
C PHE A 92 -3.90 5.90 -8.30
N GLY A 93 -4.13 6.99 -7.62
CA GLY A 93 -5.38 7.24 -6.91
C GLY A 93 -5.56 8.71 -6.61
N TRP A 94 -6.79 9.17 -6.55
CA TRP A 94 -7.12 10.54 -6.17
C TRP A 94 -7.02 10.70 -4.65
N HIS A 95 -6.32 11.73 -4.21
CA HIS A 95 -6.03 12.08 -2.81
C HIS A 95 -5.16 11.08 -2.04
N SER A 96 -5.20 9.81 -2.36
CA SER A 96 -4.48 8.73 -1.71
C SER A 96 -4.23 7.57 -2.69
N TYR A 97 -3.57 6.52 -2.24
CA TYR A 97 -3.37 5.27 -2.98
C TYR A 97 -3.77 4.02 -2.16
N GLY A 98 -4.36 4.20 -1.00
CA GLY A 98 -4.94 3.13 -0.21
C GLY A 98 -6.29 2.67 -0.78
N TRP A 99 -6.78 1.49 -0.41
CA TRP A 99 -8.00 0.94 -1.01
C TRP A 99 -9.24 1.80 -0.71
N THR A 100 -9.50 2.13 0.55
CA THR A 100 -10.70 2.89 0.94
C THR A 100 -10.59 4.38 0.68
N ASP A 101 -9.38 4.94 0.76
CA ASP A 101 -9.19 6.39 0.66
C ASP A 101 -8.89 6.84 -0.76
N ALA A 102 -8.35 5.96 -1.58
CA ALA A 102 -7.84 6.29 -2.89
C ALA A 102 -8.88 6.33 -3.94
N ASN A 103 -10.13 6.22 -3.60
CA ASN A 103 -11.00 5.96 -4.70
C ASN A 103 -10.35 4.93 -5.64
N CYS A 104 -9.96 3.78 -5.12
CA CYS A 104 -10.00 2.63 -5.99
C CYS A 104 -11.45 2.48 -6.47
N ASN A 105 -12.18 3.62 -6.55
CA ASN A 105 -13.54 3.84 -7.04
C ASN A 105 -13.61 3.54 -8.53
N ASN A 106 -13.04 2.43 -8.86
CA ASN A 106 -13.24 1.76 -10.10
C ASN A 106 -14.46 0.85 -9.92
N ASP A 107 -15.55 1.43 -9.42
CA ASP A 107 -16.85 0.77 -9.42
C ASP A 107 -17.26 0.57 -10.88
N ASP A 108 -17.91 -0.53 -11.19
CA ASP A 108 -18.40 -0.89 -12.53
C ASP A 108 -17.32 -1.03 -13.63
N VAL A 109 -16.08 -1.34 -13.26
CA VAL A 109 -15.02 -1.63 -14.24
C VAL A 109 -15.04 -3.08 -14.70
N SER A 110 -14.67 -3.28 -15.98
CA SER A 110 -14.61 -4.59 -16.59
C SER A 110 -13.34 -5.37 -16.20
N ASN A 111 -13.27 -6.63 -16.62
CA ASN A 111 -12.10 -7.48 -16.38
C ASN A 111 -10.99 -7.34 -17.43
N ASP A 112 -11.15 -6.48 -18.42
CA ASP A 112 -10.22 -6.33 -19.55
C ASP A 112 -8.80 -5.96 -19.12
N ARG A 113 -8.68 -5.04 -18.16
CA ARG A 113 -7.37 -4.63 -17.63
C ARG A 113 -6.71 -5.73 -16.81
N TRP A 114 -7.47 -6.48 -16.02
CA TRP A 114 -6.88 -7.63 -15.32
C TRP A 114 -6.42 -8.70 -16.31
N ASN A 115 -7.22 -9.04 -17.30
CA ASN A 115 -6.85 -9.99 -18.35
C ASN A 115 -5.59 -9.54 -19.12
N LYS A 116 -5.49 -8.25 -19.45
CA LYS A 116 -4.29 -7.66 -20.06
C LYS A 116 -3.08 -7.77 -19.13
N PHE A 117 -3.26 -7.52 -17.84
CA PHE A 117 -2.21 -7.63 -16.82
C PHE A 117 -1.74 -9.07 -16.67
N GLU A 118 -2.64 -10.03 -16.50
CA GLU A 118 -2.31 -11.47 -16.46
C GLU A 118 -1.54 -11.92 -17.70
N LYS A 119 -2.03 -11.57 -18.88
CA LYS A 119 -1.36 -11.91 -20.15
C LYS A 119 0.06 -11.34 -20.24
N ASN A 120 0.26 -10.13 -19.77
CA ASN A 120 1.56 -9.44 -19.86
C ASN A 120 2.55 -9.89 -18.79
N THR A 121 2.10 -10.41 -17.68
CA THR A 121 2.93 -10.69 -16.49
C THR A 121 3.04 -12.18 -16.17
N GLY A 122 2.09 -12.99 -16.61
CA GLY A 122 1.98 -14.39 -16.22
C GLY A 122 1.57 -14.59 -14.75
N ILE A 123 1.02 -13.54 -14.10
CA ILE A 123 0.57 -13.67 -12.71
C ILE A 123 -0.53 -14.71 -12.59
N THR A 124 -0.41 -15.57 -11.60
CA THR A 124 -1.45 -16.54 -11.23
C THR A 124 -1.70 -16.44 -9.75
N ILE A 125 -2.95 -16.30 -9.34
CA ILE A 125 -3.35 -16.35 -7.95
C ILE A 125 -3.80 -17.78 -7.65
N LYS A 126 -3.20 -18.38 -6.62
CA LYS A 126 -3.52 -19.74 -6.19
C LYS A 126 -4.83 -19.75 -5.40
N ASP A 127 -5.51 -20.87 -5.40
CA ASP A 127 -6.66 -21.10 -4.52
C ASP A 127 -6.25 -20.93 -3.05
N TRP A 128 -7.20 -20.41 -2.26
CA TRP A 128 -6.99 -20.20 -0.83
C TRP A 128 -6.69 -21.51 -0.10
N HIS A 129 -5.65 -21.54 0.68
CA HIS A 129 -5.26 -22.69 1.50
C HIS A 129 -4.38 -22.28 2.67
N SER A 130 -4.34 -23.10 3.70
CA SER A 130 -3.49 -22.89 4.87
C SER A 130 -2.44 -24.00 4.93
N PRO A 131 -1.24 -23.80 4.37
CA PRO A 131 -0.24 -24.87 4.24
C PRO A 131 0.46 -25.22 5.57
N GLY A 132 0.38 -24.34 6.56
CA GLY A 132 1.10 -24.46 7.81
C GLY A 132 0.27 -24.24 9.06
N ASP A 133 0.94 -24.00 10.17
CA ASP A 133 0.34 -23.97 11.51
C ASP A 133 0.56 -22.68 12.28
N TYR A 134 1.37 -21.73 11.75
CA TYR A 134 1.63 -20.48 12.43
C TYR A 134 0.98 -19.27 11.74
N ILE A 135 0.69 -18.27 12.53
CA ILE A 135 0.22 -16.97 12.08
C ILE A 135 1.44 -16.10 11.76
N LEU A 136 1.54 -15.61 10.54
CA LEU A 136 2.61 -14.67 10.16
C LEU A 136 2.12 -13.22 10.40
N LEU A 137 2.61 -12.60 11.48
CA LEU A 137 2.35 -11.18 11.77
C LEU A 137 3.39 -10.33 11.04
N MET A 138 2.98 -9.59 10.02
CA MET A 138 3.85 -8.76 9.21
C MET A 138 4.00 -7.35 9.80
N GLY A 139 5.24 -6.99 10.07
CA GLY A 139 5.62 -5.62 10.43
C GLY A 139 5.64 -4.67 9.24
N GLN A 140 5.65 -3.38 9.55
CA GLN A 140 5.64 -2.30 8.57
C GLN A 140 6.73 -1.28 8.92
N LYS A 141 7.10 -0.45 7.95
CA LYS A 141 8.12 0.57 8.18
C LYS A 141 7.54 1.71 9.01
N GLU A 142 8.10 1.93 10.19
CA GLU A 142 7.76 3.07 11.03
C GLU A 142 7.86 4.40 10.28
N GLY A 143 6.87 5.28 10.47
CA GLY A 143 6.81 6.58 9.80
C GLY A 143 6.53 6.52 8.30
N ASP A 144 6.02 5.39 7.81
CA ASP A 144 5.50 5.30 6.45
C ASP A 144 4.17 6.07 6.32
N SER A 145 3.91 6.61 5.13
CA SER A 145 2.65 7.33 4.86
C SER A 145 1.42 6.43 4.99
N ALA A 146 1.57 5.13 4.75
CA ALA A 146 0.50 4.16 4.94
C ALA A 146 0.07 3.98 6.41
N LEU A 147 0.84 4.51 7.37
CA LEU A 147 0.49 4.51 8.81
C LEU A 147 -0.16 5.82 9.27
N MET A 148 -0.61 6.68 8.34
CA MET A 148 -1.17 7.98 8.69
C MET A 148 -2.42 7.87 9.56
N SER A 149 -3.31 6.92 9.30
CA SER A 149 -4.51 6.68 10.10
C SER A 149 -4.17 6.30 11.54
N LEU A 150 -3.15 5.46 11.73
CA LEU A 150 -2.64 5.10 13.05
C LEU A 150 -2.03 6.30 13.77
N PHE A 151 -1.21 7.07 13.06
CA PHE A 151 -0.61 8.28 13.60
C PHE A 151 -1.65 9.32 14.03
N ASN A 152 -2.69 9.53 13.22
CA ASN A 152 -3.79 10.45 13.51
C ASN A 152 -4.64 10.00 14.70
N SER A 153 -4.71 8.70 14.98
CA SER A 153 -5.37 8.15 16.18
C SER A 153 -4.55 8.30 17.46
N GLY A 154 -3.35 8.86 17.40
CA GLY A 154 -2.43 9.01 18.53
C GLY A 154 -1.65 7.74 18.88
N LYS A 155 -1.80 6.65 18.12
CA LYS A 155 -1.09 5.39 18.33
C LYS A 155 0.19 5.32 17.51
N ASN A 156 1.15 4.56 18.01
CA ASN A 156 2.32 4.17 17.24
C ASN A 156 2.21 2.72 16.75
N PHE A 157 3.12 2.32 15.88
CA PHE A 157 3.07 0.99 15.27
C PHE A 157 3.47 -0.13 16.25
N ASP A 158 4.29 0.18 17.24
CA ASP A 158 4.71 -0.77 18.28
C ASP A 158 3.54 -1.14 19.19
N ASP A 159 2.70 -0.16 19.56
CA ASP A 159 1.46 -0.39 20.31
C ASP A 159 0.49 -1.27 19.52
N TRP A 160 0.35 -1.01 18.21
CA TRP A 160 -0.48 -1.84 17.34
C TRP A 160 -0.01 -3.30 17.28
N ILE A 161 1.29 -3.55 17.21
CA ILE A 161 1.85 -4.92 17.24
C ILE A 161 1.49 -5.62 18.53
N LEU A 162 1.67 -4.96 19.67
CA LEU A 162 1.32 -5.51 20.98
C LEU A 162 -0.17 -5.83 21.08
N GLU A 163 -1.02 -4.86 20.77
CA GLU A 163 -2.48 -5.02 20.80
C GLU A 163 -2.94 -6.17 19.90
N THR A 164 -2.35 -6.28 18.70
CA THR A 164 -2.67 -7.35 17.73
C THR A 164 -2.26 -8.72 18.27
N ILE A 165 -1.08 -8.86 18.88
CA ILE A 165 -0.65 -10.12 19.49
C ILE A 165 -1.59 -10.51 20.64
N ILE A 166 -1.93 -9.57 21.49
CA ILE A 166 -2.85 -9.80 22.61
C ILE A 166 -4.23 -10.21 22.09
N GLU A 167 -4.74 -9.55 21.05
CA GLU A 167 -6.03 -9.89 20.47
C GLU A 167 -6.03 -11.29 19.86
N ILE A 168 -5.02 -11.64 19.06
CA ILE A 168 -4.88 -12.98 18.51
C ILE A 168 -4.88 -14.04 19.61
N ARG A 169 -4.19 -13.80 20.73
CA ARG A 169 -4.09 -14.74 21.87
C ARG A 169 -5.41 -15.02 22.59
N LYS A 170 -6.40 -14.16 22.44
CA LYS A 170 -7.75 -14.43 22.97
C LYS A 170 -8.47 -15.53 22.19
N HIS A 171 -8.06 -15.80 20.96
CA HIS A 171 -8.80 -16.63 20.01
C HIS A 171 -8.06 -17.89 19.59
N THR A 172 -6.73 -17.96 19.76
CA THR A 172 -5.94 -19.11 19.34
C THR A 172 -4.61 -19.23 20.09
N ASP A 173 -4.16 -20.47 20.26
CA ASP A 173 -2.83 -20.80 20.79
C ASP A 173 -1.80 -21.06 19.68
N ARG A 174 -2.15 -20.87 18.40
CA ARG A 174 -1.20 -21.05 17.29
C ARG A 174 0.02 -20.16 17.47
N LYS A 175 1.17 -20.66 17.05
CA LYS A 175 2.40 -19.88 17.06
C LYS A 175 2.22 -18.59 16.23
N ILE A 176 2.71 -17.47 16.74
CA ILE A 176 2.83 -16.23 16.00
C ILE A 176 4.29 -16.03 15.63
N LYS A 177 4.59 -15.98 14.33
CA LYS A 177 5.89 -15.55 13.82
C LYS A 177 5.80 -14.08 13.41
N TYR A 178 6.54 -13.23 14.11
CA TYR A 178 6.64 -11.82 13.77
C TYR A 178 7.72 -11.61 12.72
N ARG A 179 7.34 -11.01 11.60
CA ARG A 179 8.25 -10.63 10.53
C ARG A 179 8.36 -9.10 10.46
N PRO A 180 9.39 -8.47 11.03
CA PRO A 180 9.61 -7.04 10.92
C PRO A 180 9.91 -6.61 9.48
N HIS A 181 9.64 -5.35 9.18
CA HIS A 181 9.95 -4.79 7.86
C HIS A 181 11.46 -4.84 7.57
N PRO A 182 11.93 -5.33 6.41
CA PRO A 182 13.35 -5.58 6.15
C PRO A 182 14.25 -4.35 6.29
N ARG A 183 13.77 -3.15 5.93
CA ARG A 183 14.54 -1.88 6.07
C ARG A 183 14.73 -1.45 7.53
N THR A 184 13.93 -1.93 8.44
CA THR A 184 13.95 -1.59 9.87
C THR A 184 13.97 -2.85 10.75
N ALA A 185 14.48 -3.95 10.22
CA ALA A 185 14.45 -5.25 10.90
C ALA A 185 15.06 -5.19 12.30
N TYR A 186 16.17 -4.47 12.49
CA TYR A 186 16.82 -4.30 13.80
C TYR A 186 15.89 -3.67 14.86
N LYS A 187 15.04 -2.70 14.45
CA LYS A 187 14.05 -2.09 15.34
C LYS A 187 12.98 -3.11 15.73
N GLY A 188 12.44 -3.83 14.77
CA GLY A 188 11.41 -4.85 15.02
C GLY A 188 11.92 -6.01 15.85
N VAL A 189 13.19 -6.43 15.69
CA VAL A 189 13.82 -7.42 16.57
C VAL A 189 13.92 -6.91 18.01
N LYS A 190 14.34 -5.63 18.19
CA LYS A 190 14.41 -5.00 19.50
C LYS A 190 13.03 -4.87 20.12
N LEU A 191 12.04 -4.45 19.32
CA LEU A 191 10.65 -4.36 19.75
C LEU A 191 10.16 -5.70 20.30
N LEU A 192 10.24 -6.78 19.51
CA LEU A 192 9.73 -8.07 19.94
C LEU A 192 10.42 -8.54 21.21
N LYS A 193 11.74 -8.40 21.34
CA LYS A 193 12.47 -8.76 22.57
C LYS A 193 11.91 -8.01 23.78
N ASN A 194 11.66 -6.72 23.66
CA ASN A 194 11.08 -5.92 24.75
C ASN A 194 9.67 -6.42 25.10
N LEU A 195 8.82 -6.64 24.10
CA LEU A 195 7.44 -7.10 24.31
C LEU A 195 7.40 -8.47 25.02
N LEU A 196 8.24 -9.41 24.62
CA LEU A 196 8.34 -10.73 25.23
C LEU A 196 8.77 -10.62 26.70
N THR A 197 9.70 -9.70 27.02
CA THR A 197 10.19 -9.51 28.38
C THR A 197 9.15 -8.83 29.27
N THR A 198 8.44 -7.84 28.72
CA THR A 198 7.57 -6.95 29.52
C THR A 198 6.15 -7.51 29.70
N HIS A 199 5.64 -8.25 28.70
CA HIS A 199 4.23 -8.65 28.67
C HIS A 199 4.00 -10.17 28.78
N ASN A 200 5.04 -10.97 29.06
CA ASN A 200 4.94 -12.41 29.19
C ASN A 200 4.16 -13.08 28.04
N LEU A 201 4.42 -12.64 26.81
CA LEU A 201 3.74 -13.15 25.62
C LEU A 201 4.19 -14.59 25.32
N LYS A 202 3.22 -15.51 25.22
CA LYS A 202 3.50 -16.93 24.97
C LYS A 202 3.39 -17.25 23.49
N ASN A 203 4.21 -18.21 23.02
CA ASN A 203 4.17 -18.75 21.67
C ASN A 203 4.29 -17.68 20.55
N VAL A 204 5.15 -16.68 20.79
CA VAL A 204 5.48 -15.60 19.86
C VAL A 204 6.98 -15.61 19.64
N GLU A 205 7.41 -15.63 18.39
CA GLU A 205 8.83 -15.64 18.02
C GLU A 205 9.10 -14.78 16.78
N LEU A 206 10.36 -14.48 16.51
CA LEU A 206 10.77 -13.91 15.23
C LEU A 206 10.72 -14.95 14.13
N THR A 207 10.46 -14.52 12.90
CA THR A 207 10.68 -15.40 11.74
C THR A 207 12.15 -15.79 11.61
N ASP A 208 12.41 -17.03 11.18
CA ASP A 208 13.75 -17.53 10.89
C ASP A 208 14.31 -16.94 9.58
N ASN A 209 13.46 -16.44 8.72
CA ASN A 209 13.78 -15.97 7.37
C ASN A 209 13.98 -14.45 7.29
N LEU A 210 14.52 -13.84 8.35
CA LEU A 210 14.84 -12.42 8.39
C LEU A 210 15.98 -12.08 7.42
N THR A 211 15.71 -11.19 6.48
CA THR A 211 16.73 -10.49 5.72
C THR A 211 16.97 -9.13 6.35
N VAL A 212 18.18 -8.90 6.83
CA VAL A 212 18.61 -7.63 7.42
C VAL A 212 19.35 -6.82 6.35
N GLY A 213 18.78 -5.68 6.01
CA GLY A 213 19.41 -4.71 5.11
C GLY A 213 19.12 -4.94 3.62
N GLY A 214 18.87 -3.85 2.92
CA GLY A 214 18.73 -3.81 1.46
C GLY A 214 17.33 -3.54 0.94
N ASN A 215 17.28 -3.08 -0.31
CA ASN A 215 16.06 -2.84 -1.09
C ASN A 215 15.41 -4.14 -1.62
N GLN A 216 15.86 -5.30 -1.19
CA GLN A 216 15.33 -6.59 -1.60
C GLN A 216 14.01 -6.85 -0.84
N GLY A 217 12.95 -6.23 -1.33
CA GLY A 217 11.60 -6.57 -0.89
C GLY A 217 11.34 -8.04 -1.19
N GLY A 218 10.89 -8.78 -0.20
CA GLY A 218 10.44 -10.16 -0.39
C GLY A 218 11.45 -11.24 -0.04
N ALA A 219 12.76 -10.97 0.02
CA ALA A 219 13.73 -12.00 0.37
C ALA A 219 13.34 -12.69 1.71
N GLY A 220 13.11 -14.00 1.66
CA GLY A 220 12.67 -14.83 2.78
C GLY A 220 11.16 -14.78 3.08
N LEU A 221 10.36 -13.91 2.44
CA LEU A 221 8.90 -13.90 2.62
C LEU A 221 8.27 -15.17 2.06
N ASP A 222 8.68 -15.60 0.87
CA ASP A 222 8.17 -16.83 0.27
C ASP A 222 8.42 -18.07 1.15
N ALA A 223 9.55 -18.09 1.86
CA ALA A 223 9.86 -19.15 2.81
C ALA A 223 8.92 -19.10 4.03
N ASP A 224 8.59 -17.90 4.52
CA ASP A 224 7.62 -17.72 5.61
C ASP A 224 6.21 -18.12 5.15
N LEU A 225 5.80 -17.76 3.93
CA LEU A 225 4.46 -18.06 3.42
C LEU A 225 4.21 -19.57 3.24
N LYS A 226 5.25 -20.36 2.92
CA LYS A 226 5.12 -21.81 2.69
C LYS A 226 4.52 -22.58 3.87
N ASN A 227 4.69 -22.09 5.08
CA ASN A 227 4.23 -22.75 6.30
C ASN A 227 3.32 -21.85 7.14
N ALA A 228 2.81 -20.78 6.57
CA ALA A 228 1.87 -19.90 7.24
C ALA A 228 0.46 -20.50 7.24
N TYR A 229 -0.22 -20.46 8.37
CA TYR A 229 -1.65 -20.74 8.46
C TYR A 229 -2.47 -19.59 7.88
N CYS A 230 -2.12 -18.36 8.28
CA CYS A 230 -2.65 -17.12 7.73
C CYS A 230 -1.64 -16.00 7.95
N VAL A 231 -1.93 -14.85 7.33
CA VAL A 231 -1.13 -13.63 7.45
C VAL A 231 -1.96 -12.52 8.09
N VAL A 232 -1.36 -11.80 9.05
CA VAL A 232 -1.98 -10.63 9.67
C VAL A 232 -1.08 -9.42 9.43
N THR A 233 -1.65 -8.30 8.96
CA THR A 233 -0.92 -7.04 8.80
C THR A 233 -1.83 -5.84 9.01
N TYR A 234 -1.25 -4.68 9.30
CA TYR A 234 -1.99 -3.42 9.31
C TYR A 234 -2.51 -3.09 7.90
N ASN A 235 -1.63 -2.66 7.00
CA ASN A 235 -1.94 -2.42 5.60
C ASN A 235 -0.72 -2.58 4.66
N SER A 236 0.23 -3.43 5.04
CA SER A 236 1.44 -3.64 4.24
C SER A 236 1.14 -4.20 2.85
N LEU A 237 1.79 -3.68 1.82
CA LEU A 237 1.68 -4.25 0.46
C LEU A 237 2.13 -5.71 0.35
N SER A 238 2.97 -6.18 1.27
CA SER A 238 3.40 -7.60 1.30
C SER A 238 2.24 -8.58 1.50
N ILE A 239 1.06 -8.10 1.88
CA ILE A 239 -0.17 -8.90 1.93
C ILE A 239 -0.53 -9.47 0.54
N LEU A 240 -0.18 -8.76 -0.54
CA LEU A 240 -0.50 -9.20 -1.90
C LEU A 240 0.34 -10.42 -2.32
N GLU A 241 1.58 -10.55 -1.83
CA GLU A 241 2.35 -11.79 -2.02
C GLU A 241 1.66 -12.98 -1.35
N SER A 242 1.01 -12.74 -0.20
CA SER A 242 0.20 -13.77 0.47
C SER A 242 -1.03 -14.15 -0.36
N VAL A 243 -1.75 -13.16 -0.88
CA VAL A 243 -2.90 -13.37 -1.77
C VAL A 243 -2.51 -14.16 -3.03
N ILE A 244 -1.39 -13.79 -3.70
CA ILE A 244 -0.89 -14.52 -4.87
C ILE A 244 -0.61 -15.98 -4.52
N ASN A 245 -0.07 -16.24 -3.33
CA ASN A 245 0.20 -17.59 -2.88
C ASN A 245 -1.04 -18.32 -2.31
N GLY A 246 -2.21 -17.71 -2.31
CA GLY A 246 -3.45 -18.31 -1.80
C GLY A 246 -3.48 -18.46 -0.28
N ILE A 247 -2.67 -17.72 0.46
CA ILE A 247 -2.66 -17.76 1.93
C ILE A 247 -3.71 -16.78 2.46
N PRO A 248 -4.63 -17.21 3.33
CA PRO A 248 -5.63 -16.34 3.95
C PRO A 248 -5.01 -15.14 4.66
N VAL A 249 -5.64 -13.99 4.52
CA VAL A 249 -5.09 -12.73 4.99
C VAL A 249 -6.06 -11.96 5.88
N PHE A 250 -5.51 -11.29 6.90
CA PHE A 250 -6.18 -10.29 7.71
C PHE A 250 -5.57 -8.92 7.42
N ALA A 251 -6.40 -7.99 6.95
CA ALA A 251 -6.03 -6.60 6.74
C ALA A 251 -6.75 -5.74 7.78
N MET A 252 -5.99 -5.19 8.72
CA MET A 252 -6.57 -4.51 9.90
C MET A 252 -6.87 -3.04 9.67
N GLU A 253 -6.60 -2.53 8.45
CA GLU A 253 -6.85 -1.14 8.09
C GLU A 253 -7.33 -1.03 6.62
N GLY A 254 -8.32 -0.15 6.40
CA GLY A 254 -9.05 -0.01 5.13
C GLY A 254 -8.20 0.37 3.92
N GLY A 255 -7.08 1.05 4.12
CA GLY A 255 -6.15 1.41 3.04
C GLY A 255 -5.35 0.24 2.46
N SER A 256 -5.44 -0.96 3.05
CA SER A 256 -4.79 -2.15 2.51
C SER A 256 -5.35 -2.52 1.14
N MET A 257 -4.46 -2.78 0.17
CA MET A 257 -4.86 -3.18 -1.18
C MET A 257 -5.58 -4.56 -1.24
N ALA A 258 -5.50 -5.36 -0.19
CA ALA A 258 -6.24 -6.61 -0.07
C ALA A 258 -7.51 -6.47 0.81
N TYR A 259 -7.82 -5.26 1.29
CA TYR A 259 -8.91 -5.07 2.26
C TYR A 259 -10.25 -5.69 1.86
N PRO A 260 -10.75 -5.60 0.60
CA PRO A 260 -12.03 -6.17 0.21
C PRO A 260 -12.12 -7.70 0.36
N ILE A 261 -11.00 -8.38 0.15
CA ILE A 261 -10.89 -9.83 0.12
C ILE A 261 -10.23 -10.42 1.38
N ALA A 262 -9.87 -9.58 2.33
CA ALA A 262 -9.24 -9.96 3.59
C ALA A 262 -10.28 -10.17 4.70
N HIS A 263 -9.94 -11.03 5.65
CA HIS A 263 -10.60 -11.04 6.95
C HIS A 263 -10.29 -9.75 7.71
N LYS A 264 -11.21 -9.30 8.55
CA LYS A 264 -11.11 -8.03 9.30
C LYS A 264 -11.27 -8.22 10.81
N ASP A 265 -11.77 -9.38 11.21
CA ASP A 265 -12.06 -9.73 12.59
C ASP A 265 -11.17 -10.89 13.03
N LEU A 266 -10.22 -10.62 13.94
CA LEU A 266 -9.30 -11.60 14.47
C LEU A 266 -9.98 -12.71 15.30
N SER A 267 -11.22 -12.49 15.76
CA SER A 267 -12.00 -13.55 16.41
C SER A 267 -12.31 -14.73 15.49
N GLN A 268 -12.23 -14.50 14.16
CA GLN A 268 -12.46 -15.52 13.14
C GLN A 268 -11.19 -16.26 12.73
N ILE A 269 -10.08 -16.08 13.45
CA ILE A 269 -8.78 -16.60 13.03
C ILE A 269 -8.71 -18.13 12.91
N GLU A 270 -9.54 -18.86 13.65
CA GLU A 270 -9.69 -20.33 13.52
C GLU A 270 -10.82 -20.74 12.55
N ASN A 271 -11.58 -19.76 12.02
CA ASN A 271 -12.71 -20.00 11.11
C ASN A 271 -12.50 -19.27 9.78
N LEU A 272 -11.39 -19.57 9.11
CA LEU A 272 -11.04 -18.94 7.84
C LEU A 272 -12.01 -19.30 6.72
N LYS A 273 -12.32 -18.32 5.87
CA LYS A 273 -13.07 -18.54 4.64
C LYS A 273 -12.11 -18.76 3.47
N TYR A 274 -12.40 -19.76 2.66
CA TYR A 274 -11.59 -20.15 1.48
C TYR A 274 -12.35 -20.00 0.16
N ASP A 275 -13.58 -19.52 0.19
CA ASP A 275 -14.50 -19.36 -0.95
C ASP A 275 -14.72 -17.89 -1.36
N ILE A 276 -13.72 -17.04 -1.10
CA ILE A 276 -13.79 -15.61 -1.41
C ILE A 276 -13.64 -15.41 -2.92
N ASP A 277 -14.66 -14.84 -3.55
CA ASP A 277 -14.58 -14.41 -4.94
C ASP A 277 -13.62 -13.23 -5.10
N LEU A 278 -12.65 -13.37 -6.00
CA LEU A 278 -11.63 -12.38 -6.27
C LEU A 278 -11.92 -11.52 -7.51
N GLN A 279 -13.02 -11.79 -8.26
CA GLN A 279 -13.18 -11.17 -9.57
C GLN A 279 -13.38 -9.66 -9.50
N ASP A 280 -14.25 -9.18 -8.63
CA ASP A 280 -14.47 -7.73 -8.45
C ASP A 280 -13.19 -7.03 -7.99
N TRP A 281 -12.49 -7.61 -7.02
CA TRP A 281 -11.21 -7.07 -6.55
C TRP A 281 -10.14 -7.05 -7.64
N LYS A 282 -10.01 -8.10 -8.45
CA LYS A 282 -9.09 -8.16 -9.60
C LYS A 282 -9.38 -7.05 -10.60
N ASN A 283 -10.65 -6.85 -10.93
CA ASN A 283 -11.07 -5.80 -11.84
C ASN A 283 -10.64 -4.42 -11.31
N LYS A 284 -10.99 -4.11 -10.07
CA LYS A 284 -10.72 -2.81 -9.44
C LYS A 284 -9.23 -2.54 -9.27
N ILE A 285 -8.45 -3.51 -8.75
CA ILE A 285 -7.01 -3.31 -8.55
C ILE A 285 -6.26 -3.10 -9.88
N ALA A 286 -6.69 -3.76 -10.96
CA ALA A 286 -6.07 -3.58 -12.26
C ALA A 286 -6.24 -2.15 -12.81
N TYR A 287 -7.35 -1.50 -12.52
CA TYR A 287 -7.60 -0.12 -12.91
C TYR A 287 -6.86 0.92 -12.04
N THR A 288 -6.28 0.51 -10.93
CA THR A 288 -5.33 1.38 -10.21
C THR A 288 -3.94 1.36 -10.82
N MET A 289 -3.60 0.36 -11.66
CA MET A 289 -2.25 0.10 -12.14
C MET A 289 -2.09 0.48 -13.61
N TRP A 290 -1.08 1.31 -13.88
CA TRP A 290 -0.78 1.80 -15.22
C TRP A 290 0.71 1.76 -15.48
N ASN A 291 1.11 1.34 -16.67
CA ASN A 291 2.50 1.35 -17.08
C ASN A 291 2.84 2.63 -17.88
N SER A 292 4.13 2.84 -18.14
CA SER A 292 4.59 4.06 -18.80
C SER A 292 4.03 4.26 -20.21
N LYS A 293 3.72 3.19 -20.94
CA LYS A 293 3.13 3.30 -22.29
C LYS A 293 1.70 3.82 -22.21
N GLU A 294 0.93 3.30 -21.27
CA GLU A 294 -0.47 3.71 -21.02
C GLU A 294 -0.57 5.14 -20.49
N VAL A 295 0.41 5.56 -19.68
CA VAL A 295 0.49 6.96 -19.25
C VAL A 295 0.82 7.87 -20.42
N HIS A 296 1.77 7.48 -21.29
CA HIS A 296 2.19 8.26 -22.44
C HIS A 296 1.13 8.32 -23.54
N SER A 297 0.35 7.26 -23.75
CA SER A 297 -0.73 7.23 -24.74
C SER A 297 -1.98 8.03 -24.33
N GLY A 298 -2.10 8.40 -23.05
CA GLY A 298 -3.26 9.08 -22.51
C GLY A 298 -4.36 8.15 -21.98
N GLU A 299 -4.26 6.82 -22.14
CA GLU A 299 -5.23 5.85 -21.61
C GLU A 299 -5.40 6.02 -20.08
N CYS A 300 -4.28 6.15 -19.37
CA CYS A 300 -4.29 6.37 -17.92
C CYS A 300 -5.03 7.64 -17.53
N TRP A 301 -4.73 8.76 -18.22
CA TRP A 301 -5.36 10.04 -17.90
C TRP A 301 -6.84 10.07 -18.27
N ALA A 302 -7.22 9.50 -19.40
CA ALA A 302 -8.63 9.39 -19.81
C ALA A 302 -9.46 8.68 -18.74
N HIS A 303 -8.95 7.56 -18.22
CA HIS A 303 -9.63 6.83 -17.15
C HIS A 303 -9.66 7.61 -15.84
N LEU A 304 -8.52 8.09 -15.36
CA LEU A 304 -8.44 8.83 -14.08
C LEU A 304 -9.33 10.08 -14.09
N LYS A 305 -9.39 10.76 -15.24
CA LYS A 305 -10.28 11.91 -15.43
C LYS A 305 -11.75 11.51 -15.36
N SER A 306 -12.16 10.44 -16.02
CA SER A 306 -13.56 9.98 -16.04
C SER A 306 -14.07 9.49 -14.70
N VAL A 307 -13.18 9.07 -13.80
CA VAL A 307 -13.55 8.60 -12.46
C VAL A 307 -13.79 9.77 -11.50
N TYR A 308 -13.21 10.93 -11.76
CA TYR A 308 -13.23 12.04 -10.81
C TYR A 308 -14.00 13.28 -11.33
N PHE A 309 -13.96 13.56 -12.63
CA PHE A 309 -14.56 14.71 -13.29
C PHE A 309 -15.73 14.30 -14.21
#